data_94a6e8a10f040e6a8f5d98dd01251d5c
#
_entry.id   94a6e8a10f040e6a8f5d98dd01251d5c
#
_cell.length_a   1.000
_cell.length_b   1.000
_cell.length_c   1.000
_cell.angle_alpha   90.00
_cell.angle_beta   90.00
_cell.angle_gamma   90.00
#
_symmetry.space_group_name_H-M   'P 1'
#
loop_
_entity.id
_entity.type
_entity.pdbx_description
1 polymer ?
#
loop_
_entity_poly.entity_id
_entity_poly.type
_entity_poly.pdbx_seq_one_letter_code
_entity_poly.pdbx_strand_id
1 'polypeptide(L)'
;MTPRHLAATCALIVSLLCGVPVSVSADSVIELPILAAIRQNNLGVFEILMMWWDRKPEPNPVQLQWLLAGVRLGDDHLGAMAQAFAYAVERTPSVQHSGTVSVQGVAYRPTGSDGPSAGAAMAVGFIALFKGEHIQRGIALTGTIESGGQIGPVGGIPDKIRAAVREGYRTVLVPRGQIHDSQWNLNELGFQLNVTVKEVDTIDEAYVLMTGQRI
;
A
#
# COMPACT_ATOMS: atom_id res chain seq x y z
N MET A 1 -75.27 -27.69 37.83
CA MET A 1 -73.85 -27.95 38.09
C MET A 1 -73.13 -27.74 36.78
N THR A 2 -72.53 -26.59 36.56
CA THR A 2 -71.82 -26.21 35.36
C THR A 2 -70.34 -26.08 35.72
N PRO A 3 -69.39 -26.71 34.94
CA PRO A 3 -67.98 -26.54 35.22
C PRO A 3 -67.44 -25.25 34.52
N ARG A 4 -66.78 -24.48 35.32
CA ARG A 4 -65.99 -23.28 34.86
C ARG A 4 -64.71 -23.69 34.10
N HIS A 5 -64.62 -23.28 32.87
CA HIS A 5 -63.41 -23.37 32.15
C HIS A 5 -62.44 -22.22 32.49
N LEU A 6 -61.29 -22.57 33.09
CA LEU A 6 -60.17 -21.65 33.30
C LEU A 6 -59.39 -21.52 31.96
N ALA A 7 -59.46 -20.34 31.36
CA ALA A 7 -58.62 -20.03 30.22
C ALA A 7 -57.29 -19.50 30.77
N ALA A 8 -56.22 -20.28 30.55
CA ALA A 8 -54.84 -19.84 30.82
C ALA A 8 -54.34 -19.00 29.65
N THR A 9 -54.17 -17.72 29.86
CA THR A 9 -53.57 -16.81 28.88
C THR A 9 -52.05 -16.94 28.94
N CYS A 10 -51.46 -17.59 27.94
CA CYS A 10 -50.01 -17.64 27.75
C CYS A 10 -49.55 -16.33 27.11
N ALA A 11 -48.91 -15.46 27.90
CA ALA A 11 -48.24 -14.28 27.37
C ALA A 11 -46.90 -14.68 26.74
N LEU A 12 -46.83 -14.59 25.43
CA LEU A 12 -45.60 -14.79 24.66
C LEU A 12 -44.75 -13.52 24.81
N ILE A 13 -43.69 -13.56 25.61
CA ILE A 13 -42.67 -12.50 25.65
C ILE A 13 -41.71 -12.73 24.46
N VAL A 14 -41.91 -11.99 23.39
CA VAL A 14 -40.96 -11.88 22.31
C VAL A 14 -39.87 -10.90 22.72
N SER A 15 -38.75 -11.40 23.20
CA SER A 15 -37.56 -10.61 23.42
C SER A 15 -36.93 -10.25 22.03
N LEU A 16 -37.18 -9.00 21.61
CA LEU A 16 -36.50 -8.43 20.46
C LEU A 16 -35.03 -8.20 20.86
N LEU A 17 -34.16 -9.17 20.55
CA LEU A 17 -32.73 -8.97 20.55
C LEU A 17 -32.42 -8.03 19.37
N CYS A 18 -32.35 -6.72 19.66
CA CYS A 18 -31.68 -5.78 18.76
C CYS A 18 -30.20 -6.19 18.62
N GLY A 19 -29.92 -7.08 17.70
CA GLY A 19 -28.58 -7.33 17.25
C GLY A 19 -28.05 -6.05 16.63
N VAL A 20 -27.17 -5.35 17.35
CA VAL A 20 -26.34 -4.30 16.77
C VAL A 20 -25.60 -4.98 15.61
N PRO A 21 -25.75 -4.50 14.36
CA PRO A 21 -24.97 -5.05 13.27
C PRO A 21 -23.51 -4.78 13.61
N VAL A 22 -22.77 -5.83 13.94
CA VAL A 22 -21.31 -5.77 13.94
C VAL A 22 -20.96 -5.55 12.47
N SER A 23 -20.67 -4.30 12.10
CA SER A 23 -20.07 -3.99 10.83
C SER A 23 -18.69 -4.66 10.83
N VAL A 24 -18.62 -5.85 10.30
CA VAL A 24 -17.34 -6.42 9.87
C VAL A 24 -16.92 -5.52 8.72
N SER A 25 -16.08 -4.54 9.02
CA SER A 25 -15.36 -3.79 7.98
C SER A 25 -14.64 -4.84 7.15
N ALA A 26 -14.98 -4.97 5.89
CA ALA A 26 -14.20 -5.78 4.97
C ALA A 26 -12.78 -5.24 5.05
N ASP A 27 -11.83 -6.08 5.45
CA ASP A 27 -10.43 -5.70 5.55
C ASP A 27 -10.02 -5.16 4.18
N SER A 28 -9.68 -3.86 4.12
CA SER A 28 -9.27 -3.24 2.88
C SER A 28 -7.94 -3.85 2.46
N VAL A 29 -7.92 -4.47 1.29
CA VAL A 29 -6.69 -4.96 0.67
C VAL A 29 -6.13 -3.85 -0.20
N ILE A 30 -4.87 -3.49 0.01
CA ILE A 30 -4.13 -2.56 -0.85
C ILE A 30 -3.32 -3.37 -1.86
N GLU A 31 -3.53 -3.08 -3.14
CA GLU A 31 -2.67 -3.51 -4.24
C GLU A 31 -1.69 -2.37 -4.55
N LEU A 32 -0.46 -2.51 -4.11
CA LEU A 32 0.57 -1.49 -4.27
C LEU A 32 1.54 -1.85 -5.37
N PRO A 33 1.61 -1.07 -6.49
CA PRO A 33 2.64 -1.25 -7.51
C PRO A 33 4.00 -0.79 -7.00
N ILE A 34 5.01 -1.64 -7.14
CA ILE A 34 6.41 -1.30 -6.89
C ILE A 34 7.27 -1.54 -8.11
N LEU A 35 8.34 -0.76 -8.23
CA LEU A 35 9.23 -0.77 -9.37
C LEU A 35 10.66 -1.06 -8.94
N ALA A 36 11.27 -2.06 -9.56
CA ALA A 36 12.67 -2.39 -9.39
C ALA A 36 13.42 -2.36 -10.72
N ALA A 37 14.75 -2.32 -10.67
CA ALA A 37 15.60 -2.40 -11.83
C ALA A 37 16.77 -3.36 -11.55
N ILE A 38 16.97 -4.33 -12.45
CA ILE A 38 18.10 -5.25 -12.39
C ILE A 38 19.23 -4.65 -13.22
N ARG A 39 20.27 -4.12 -12.53
CA ARG A 39 21.36 -3.39 -13.17
C ARG A 39 22.17 -4.22 -14.18
N GLN A 40 22.28 -5.53 -13.97
CA GLN A 40 23.14 -6.41 -14.80
C GLN A 40 22.66 -6.52 -16.24
N ASN A 41 21.37 -6.33 -16.51
CA ASN A 41 20.78 -6.50 -17.85
C ASN A 41 19.82 -5.37 -18.25
N ASN A 42 19.84 -4.23 -17.56
CA ASN A 42 18.97 -3.07 -17.77
C ASN A 42 17.49 -3.47 -17.86
N LEU A 43 17.07 -4.38 -16.98
CA LEU A 43 15.71 -4.88 -16.95
C LEU A 43 14.94 -4.22 -15.82
N GLY A 44 13.88 -3.51 -16.17
CA GLY A 44 12.87 -3.05 -15.20
C GLY A 44 11.93 -4.17 -14.79
N VAL A 45 11.66 -4.25 -13.50
CA VAL A 45 10.75 -5.20 -12.86
C VAL A 45 9.57 -4.44 -12.28
N PHE A 46 8.39 -4.99 -12.48
CA PHE A 46 7.15 -4.53 -11.89
C PHE A 46 6.62 -5.64 -11.00
N GLU A 47 6.27 -5.29 -9.77
CA GLU A 47 5.70 -6.19 -8.79
C GLU A 47 4.49 -5.55 -8.13
N ILE A 48 3.59 -6.35 -7.58
CA ILE A 48 2.49 -5.91 -6.74
C ILE A 48 2.74 -6.39 -5.31
N LEU A 49 2.72 -5.48 -4.36
CA LEU A 49 2.58 -5.82 -2.96
C LEU A 49 1.11 -5.83 -2.58
N MET A 50 0.64 -6.98 -2.12
CA MET A 50 -0.67 -7.11 -1.49
C MET A 50 -0.50 -6.81 -0.01
N MET A 51 -1.23 -5.84 0.52
CA MET A 51 -1.19 -5.46 1.93
C MET A 51 -2.59 -5.56 2.51
N TRP A 52 -2.71 -6.16 3.70
CA TRP A 52 -3.98 -6.20 4.44
C TRP A 52 -3.73 -6.12 5.94
N TRP A 53 -4.73 -5.69 6.66
CA TRP A 53 -4.64 -5.45 8.09
C TRP A 53 -5.71 -6.22 8.86
N ASP A 54 -5.29 -7.23 9.62
CA ASP A 54 -6.11 -7.94 10.60
C ASP A 54 -6.13 -7.14 11.91
N ARG A 55 -7.13 -6.27 12.06
CA ARG A 55 -7.31 -5.43 13.24
C ARG A 55 -7.72 -6.27 14.44
N LYS A 56 -7.17 -5.97 15.61
CA LYS A 56 -7.60 -6.55 16.87
C LYS A 56 -8.20 -5.47 17.77
N PRO A 57 -9.27 -5.79 18.53
CA PRO A 57 -9.89 -4.82 19.44
C PRO A 57 -9.01 -4.47 20.65
N GLU A 58 -8.05 -5.33 20.97
CA GLU A 58 -7.14 -5.15 22.09
C GLU A 58 -6.03 -4.16 21.74
N PRO A 59 -5.61 -3.29 22.70
CA PRO A 59 -4.61 -2.27 22.47
C PRO A 59 -3.18 -2.86 22.47
N ASN A 60 -2.93 -3.86 21.63
CA ASN A 60 -1.59 -4.38 21.42
C ASN A 60 -0.90 -3.60 20.29
N PRO A 61 0.41 -3.37 20.35
CA PRO A 61 1.14 -2.74 19.25
C PRO A 61 0.91 -3.51 17.95
N VAL A 62 0.66 -2.77 16.87
CA VAL A 62 0.52 -3.37 15.55
C VAL A 62 1.82 -4.04 15.13
N GLN A 63 1.72 -5.24 14.57
CA GLN A 63 2.85 -6.01 14.08
C GLN A 63 2.88 -6.01 12.56
N LEU A 64 4.06 -5.95 11.97
CA LEU A 64 4.29 -6.13 10.56
C LEU A 64 4.72 -7.57 10.29
N GLN A 65 3.98 -8.28 9.45
CA GLN A 65 4.27 -9.64 9.03
C GLN A 65 4.55 -9.69 7.54
N TRP A 66 5.60 -10.36 7.18
CA TRP A 66 5.97 -10.60 5.80
C TRP A 66 5.68 -12.04 5.39
N LEU A 67 4.95 -12.22 4.28
CA LEU A 67 4.63 -13.54 3.74
C LEU A 67 5.47 -13.80 2.48
N LEU A 68 6.49 -14.62 2.64
CA LEU A 68 7.39 -15.02 1.56
C LEU A 68 6.74 -16.11 0.70
N ALA A 69 6.03 -15.74 -0.32
CA ALA A 69 5.49 -16.68 -1.31
C ALA A 69 6.46 -16.86 -2.48
N GLY A 70 7.66 -17.42 -2.21
CA GLY A 70 8.66 -17.71 -3.24
C GLY A 70 9.46 -16.50 -3.75
N VAL A 71 9.29 -15.32 -3.16
CA VAL A 71 10.05 -14.11 -3.47
C VAL A 71 11.22 -13.99 -2.49
N ARG A 72 12.44 -13.78 -3.03
CA ARG A 72 13.59 -13.41 -2.20
C ARG A 72 13.66 -11.90 -2.12
N LEU A 73 13.64 -11.38 -0.91
CA LEU A 73 13.87 -9.97 -0.63
C LEU A 73 15.23 -9.78 0.01
N GLY A 74 15.95 -8.75 -0.41
CA GLY A 74 17.18 -8.35 0.23
C GLY A 74 16.94 -7.55 1.52
N ASP A 75 18.00 -7.43 2.32
CA ASP A 75 17.95 -6.75 3.61
C ASP A 75 17.60 -5.25 3.46
N ASP A 76 18.06 -4.60 2.39
CA ASP A 76 17.75 -3.20 2.10
C ASP A 76 16.26 -2.99 1.85
N HIS A 77 15.61 -3.91 1.15
CA HIS A 77 14.17 -3.86 0.89
C HIS A 77 13.37 -4.05 2.18
N LEU A 78 13.76 -5.01 3.02
CA LEU A 78 13.12 -5.24 4.33
C LEU A 78 13.31 -4.05 5.27
N GLY A 79 14.50 -3.45 5.29
CA GLY A 79 14.79 -2.23 6.05
C GLY A 79 13.91 -1.05 5.62
N ALA A 80 13.80 -0.83 4.30
CA ALA A 80 12.94 0.21 3.76
C ALA A 80 11.45 0.00 4.09
N MET A 81 11.01 -1.26 4.12
CA MET A 81 9.64 -1.60 4.50
C MET A 81 9.37 -1.31 5.98
N ALA A 82 10.28 -1.69 6.86
CA ALA A 82 10.16 -1.41 8.29
C ALA A 82 10.14 0.11 8.55
N GLN A 83 10.98 0.87 7.86
CA GLN A 83 11.00 2.33 7.94
C GLN A 83 9.68 2.94 7.43
N ALA A 84 9.18 2.49 6.28
CA ALA A 84 7.92 2.94 5.71
C ALA A 84 6.72 2.64 6.63
N PHE A 85 6.72 1.47 7.25
CA PHE A 85 5.69 1.08 8.23
C PHE A 85 5.72 1.97 9.47
N ALA A 86 6.89 2.18 10.08
CA ALA A 86 7.03 3.06 11.23
C ALA A 86 6.57 4.50 10.90
N TYR A 87 6.99 5.02 9.75
CA TYR A 87 6.55 6.33 9.27
C TYR A 87 5.02 6.40 9.14
N ALA A 88 4.38 5.39 8.56
CA ALA A 88 2.92 5.36 8.39
C ALA A 88 2.18 5.36 9.74
N VAL A 89 2.68 4.63 10.75
CA VAL A 89 2.13 4.65 12.11
C VAL A 89 2.21 6.05 12.71
N GLU A 90 3.34 6.74 12.58
CA GLU A 90 3.52 8.12 13.07
C GLU A 90 2.61 9.12 12.34
N ARG A 91 2.38 8.92 11.04
CA ARG A 91 1.56 9.82 10.22
C ARG A 91 0.05 9.63 10.36
N THR A 92 -0.39 8.57 11.04
CA THR A 92 -1.81 8.27 11.26
C THR A 92 -2.15 8.18 12.76
N PRO A 93 -1.86 9.21 13.58
CA PRO A 93 -1.98 9.14 15.04
C PRO A 93 -3.43 9.01 15.53
N SER A 94 -4.41 9.37 14.70
CA SER A 94 -5.83 9.22 15.02
C SER A 94 -6.35 7.79 14.85
N VAL A 95 -5.54 6.91 14.26
CA VAL A 95 -5.90 5.50 14.02
C VAL A 95 -5.38 4.64 15.17
N GLN A 96 -6.24 3.79 15.73
CA GLN A 96 -5.79 2.79 16.68
C GLN A 96 -5.05 1.67 15.95
N HIS A 97 -3.73 1.66 16.06
CA HIS A 97 -2.87 0.65 15.46
C HIS A 97 -2.77 -0.57 16.36
N SER A 98 -3.47 -1.64 15.99
CA SER A 98 -3.46 -2.92 16.72
C SER A 98 -3.60 -4.09 15.75
N GLY A 99 -3.19 -5.28 16.15
CA GLY A 99 -3.26 -6.50 15.34
C GLY A 99 -2.08 -6.67 14.40
N THR A 100 -2.30 -7.21 13.20
CA THR A 100 -1.22 -7.59 12.29
C THR A 100 -1.45 -7.04 10.89
N VAL A 101 -0.48 -6.31 10.37
CA VAL A 101 -0.40 -5.94 8.96
C VAL A 101 0.44 -6.98 8.24
N SER A 102 -0.14 -7.61 7.24
CA SER A 102 0.51 -8.62 6.41
C SER A 102 0.83 -8.04 5.03
N VAL A 103 2.03 -8.34 4.53
CA VAL A 103 2.48 -7.93 3.21
C VAL A 103 2.96 -9.15 2.44
N GLN A 104 2.50 -9.28 1.21
CA GLN A 104 2.87 -10.36 0.30
C GLN A 104 3.26 -9.80 -1.06
N GLY A 105 4.44 -10.18 -1.56
CA GLY A 105 4.84 -9.89 -2.94
C GLY A 105 4.17 -10.84 -3.93
N VAL A 106 3.64 -10.28 -5.01
CA VAL A 106 3.11 -11.04 -6.16
C VAL A 106 3.89 -10.63 -7.39
N ALA A 107 4.73 -11.53 -7.91
CA ALA A 107 5.50 -11.30 -9.11
C ALA A 107 5.25 -12.41 -10.13
N TYR A 108 5.18 -12.05 -11.42
CA TYR A 108 5.07 -13.01 -12.51
C TYR A 108 6.35 -13.85 -12.70
N ARG A 109 7.47 -13.37 -12.19
CA ARG A 109 8.75 -14.07 -12.20
C ARG A 109 9.42 -13.94 -10.84
N PRO A 110 10.03 -15.01 -10.31
CA PRO A 110 10.81 -14.93 -9.09
C PRO A 110 12.06 -14.07 -9.37
N THR A 111 11.97 -12.82 -9.05
CA THR A 111 13.08 -11.86 -9.13
C THR A 111 13.56 -11.59 -7.71
N GLY A 112 14.88 -11.67 -7.49
CA GLY A 112 15.45 -11.14 -6.27
C GLY A 112 15.32 -9.61 -6.31
N SER A 113 14.41 -9.05 -5.53
CA SER A 113 14.32 -7.60 -5.36
C SER A 113 15.13 -7.19 -4.15
N ASP A 114 16.05 -6.25 -4.35
CA ASP A 114 16.79 -5.64 -3.26
C ASP A 114 16.92 -4.14 -3.50
N GLY A 115 17.12 -3.39 -2.41
CA GLY A 115 17.28 -1.96 -2.41
C GLY A 115 16.10 -1.19 -1.85
N PRO A 116 16.33 0.02 -1.35
CA PRO A 116 15.36 0.82 -0.61
C PRO A 116 14.38 1.60 -1.51
N SER A 117 14.47 1.47 -2.84
CA SER A 117 13.79 2.36 -3.81
C SER A 117 12.26 2.20 -3.89
N ALA A 118 11.68 1.25 -3.18
CA ALA A 118 10.23 1.09 -3.00
C ALA A 118 9.70 1.72 -1.70
N GLY A 119 10.59 2.26 -0.84
CA GLY A 119 10.24 2.77 0.48
C GLY A 119 9.14 3.83 0.47
N ALA A 120 9.23 4.80 -0.45
CA ALA A 120 8.22 5.83 -0.61
C ALA A 120 6.85 5.25 -1.00
N ALA A 121 6.81 4.31 -1.94
CA ALA A 121 5.57 3.65 -2.34
C ALA A 121 4.97 2.85 -1.17
N MET A 122 5.80 2.11 -0.42
CA MET A 122 5.35 1.35 0.75
C MET A 122 4.78 2.26 1.85
N ALA A 123 5.38 3.43 2.09
CA ALA A 123 4.84 4.41 3.05
C ALA A 123 3.44 4.88 2.65
N VAL A 124 3.24 5.23 1.37
CA VAL A 124 1.92 5.59 0.82
C VAL A 124 0.94 4.43 1.00
N GLY A 125 1.35 3.20 0.69
CA GLY A 125 0.51 2.00 0.83
C GLY A 125 0.07 1.73 2.26
N PHE A 126 0.98 1.82 3.24
CA PHE A 126 0.65 1.63 4.66
C PHE A 126 -0.26 2.74 5.21
N ILE A 127 -0.04 4.01 4.83
CA ILE A 127 -0.92 5.11 5.22
C ILE A 127 -2.33 4.87 4.66
N ALA A 128 -2.45 4.53 3.38
CA ALA A 128 -3.72 4.21 2.74
C ALA A 128 -4.43 3.05 3.44
N LEU A 129 -3.69 1.97 3.78
CA LEU A 129 -4.21 0.83 4.52
C LEU A 129 -4.77 1.24 5.89
N PHE A 130 -4.03 2.03 6.66
CA PHE A 130 -4.46 2.48 7.98
C PHE A 130 -5.66 3.41 7.94
N LYS A 131 -5.80 4.21 6.89
CA LYS A 131 -6.94 5.11 6.69
C LYS A 131 -8.14 4.43 5.99
N GLY A 132 -7.98 3.20 5.49
CA GLY A 132 -9.01 2.50 4.72
C GLY A 132 -9.25 3.13 3.35
N GLU A 133 -8.23 3.75 2.77
CA GLU A 133 -8.27 4.39 1.46
C GLU A 133 -7.66 3.47 0.38
N HIS A 134 -7.82 3.82 -0.88
CA HIS A 134 -7.40 2.98 -2.00
C HIS A 134 -6.32 3.68 -2.83
N ILE A 135 -5.40 2.89 -3.38
CA ILE A 135 -4.44 3.36 -4.39
C ILE A 135 -5.14 3.41 -5.76
N GLN A 136 -5.03 4.54 -6.44
CA GLN A 136 -5.57 4.71 -7.79
C GLN A 136 -4.82 3.83 -8.79
N ARG A 137 -5.55 3.17 -9.66
CA ARG A 137 -4.96 2.35 -10.72
C ARG A 137 -4.20 3.18 -11.75
N GLY A 138 -3.13 2.61 -12.28
CA GLY A 138 -2.35 3.23 -13.36
C GLY A 138 -1.32 4.26 -12.90
N ILE A 139 -1.12 4.43 -11.58
CA ILE A 139 -0.10 5.28 -10.98
C ILE A 139 0.89 4.41 -10.21
N ALA A 140 2.17 4.57 -10.46
CA ALA A 140 3.25 3.92 -9.71
C ALA A 140 4.24 4.96 -9.18
N LEU A 141 4.92 4.65 -8.09
CA LEU A 141 5.91 5.51 -7.44
C LEU A 141 7.22 4.75 -7.25
N THR A 142 8.33 5.42 -7.49
CA THR A 142 9.66 4.94 -7.05
C THR A 142 10.36 6.05 -6.28
N GLY A 143 11.03 5.69 -5.19
CA GLY A 143 11.73 6.62 -4.31
C GLY A 143 12.12 5.94 -3.02
N THR A 144 13.22 6.36 -2.40
CA THR A 144 13.53 6.02 -1.02
C THR A 144 12.68 6.86 -0.07
N ILE A 145 12.52 6.41 1.16
CA ILE A 145 11.95 7.25 2.22
C ILE A 145 13.09 7.82 3.05
N GLU A 146 13.10 9.15 3.18
CA GLU A 146 14.09 9.90 3.93
C GLU A 146 13.48 10.54 5.16
N SER A 147 14.31 11.16 6.00
CA SER A 147 13.84 11.83 7.21
C SER A 147 12.80 12.91 6.90
N GLY A 148 11.78 13.05 7.75
CA GLY A 148 10.71 14.03 7.56
C GLY A 148 9.75 13.71 6.41
N GLY A 149 9.79 12.49 5.85
CA GLY A 149 8.91 12.08 4.76
C GLY A 149 9.30 12.65 3.39
N GLN A 150 10.56 13.05 3.22
CA GLN A 150 11.11 13.39 1.92
C GLN A 150 11.31 12.13 1.08
N ILE A 151 11.18 12.26 -0.24
CA ILE A 151 11.40 11.18 -1.19
C ILE A 151 12.80 11.34 -1.79
N GLY A 152 13.67 10.39 -1.49
CA GLY A 152 15.06 10.42 -1.94
C GLY A 152 15.29 9.74 -3.29
N PRO A 153 16.46 10.01 -3.91
CA PRO A 153 16.80 9.60 -5.26
C PRO A 153 16.98 8.08 -5.40
N VAL A 154 16.77 7.61 -6.63
CA VAL A 154 16.88 6.18 -6.99
C VAL A 154 17.57 5.99 -8.33
N GLY A 155 18.09 4.79 -8.58
CA GLY A 155 18.66 4.41 -9.85
C GLY A 155 17.69 3.66 -10.77
N GLY A 156 18.08 3.55 -12.05
CA GLY A 156 17.40 2.73 -13.05
C GLY A 156 15.98 3.20 -13.41
N ILE A 157 15.69 4.50 -13.29
CA ILE A 157 14.36 5.06 -13.51
C ILE A 157 13.84 4.76 -14.93
N PRO A 158 14.62 4.88 -16.02
CA PRO A 158 14.12 4.56 -17.35
C PRO A 158 13.60 3.12 -17.47
N ASP A 159 14.28 2.16 -16.85
CA ASP A 159 13.86 0.75 -16.89
C ASP A 159 12.62 0.49 -16.04
N LYS A 160 12.53 1.15 -14.89
CA LYS A 160 11.34 1.15 -14.04
C LYS A 160 10.11 1.70 -14.77
N ILE A 161 10.26 2.82 -15.50
CA ILE A 161 9.18 3.40 -16.31
C ILE A 161 8.75 2.42 -17.40
N ARG A 162 9.70 1.80 -18.12
CA ARG A 162 9.38 0.79 -19.14
C ARG A 162 8.64 -0.40 -18.54
N ALA A 163 9.01 -0.82 -17.32
CA ALA A 163 8.29 -1.89 -16.62
C ALA A 163 6.85 -1.49 -16.29
N ALA A 164 6.63 -0.30 -15.74
CA ALA A 164 5.31 0.21 -15.42
C ALA A 164 4.42 0.30 -16.68
N VAL A 165 4.95 0.80 -17.79
CA VAL A 165 4.21 0.93 -19.06
C VAL A 165 3.81 -0.44 -19.63
N ARG A 166 4.66 -1.47 -19.52
CA ARG A 166 4.32 -2.84 -19.95
C ARG A 166 3.11 -3.40 -19.19
N GLU A 167 2.94 -3.02 -17.94
CA GLU A 167 1.81 -3.41 -17.08
C GLU A 167 0.60 -2.43 -17.17
N GLY A 168 0.62 -1.52 -18.16
CA GLY A 168 -0.50 -0.63 -18.43
C GLY A 168 -0.55 0.64 -17.58
N TYR A 169 0.47 0.93 -16.79
CA TYR A 169 0.57 2.14 -15.99
C TYR A 169 0.86 3.35 -16.87
N ARG A 170 0.18 4.47 -16.61
CA ARG A 170 0.25 5.69 -17.41
C ARG A 170 0.81 6.90 -16.66
N THR A 171 1.05 6.76 -15.36
CA THR A 171 1.69 7.78 -14.54
C THR A 171 2.76 7.14 -13.68
N VAL A 172 3.97 7.67 -13.72
CA VAL A 172 5.07 7.24 -12.85
C VAL A 172 5.59 8.45 -12.09
N LEU A 173 5.52 8.35 -10.77
CA LEU A 173 6.04 9.34 -9.85
C LEU A 173 7.51 9.02 -9.56
N VAL A 174 8.36 10.04 -9.66
CA VAL A 174 9.81 9.94 -9.46
C VAL A 174 10.28 11.01 -8.48
N PRO A 175 11.40 10.81 -7.78
CA PRO A 175 11.93 11.82 -6.88
C PRO A 175 12.25 13.14 -7.61
N ARG A 176 12.07 14.25 -6.91
CA ARG A 176 12.41 15.59 -7.40
C ARG A 176 13.88 15.66 -7.86
N GLY A 177 14.11 16.35 -8.98
CA GLY A 177 15.43 16.56 -9.57
C GLY A 177 15.94 15.40 -10.43
N GLN A 178 15.13 14.35 -10.64
CA GLN A 178 15.54 13.17 -11.41
C GLN A 178 14.93 13.09 -12.83
N ILE A 179 14.13 14.07 -13.26
CA ILE A 179 13.63 14.08 -14.66
C ILE A 179 14.76 14.24 -15.66
N HIS A 180 15.74 15.07 -15.35
CA HIS A 180 16.92 15.28 -16.17
C HIS A 180 18.18 14.85 -15.41
N ASP A 181 18.89 13.89 -15.97
CA ASP A 181 20.16 13.40 -15.47
C ASP A 181 21.15 13.30 -16.65
N SER A 182 22.44 13.14 -16.35
CA SER A 182 23.47 12.91 -17.38
C SER A 182 23.23 11.65 -18.22
N GLN A 183 22.45 10.71 -17.69
CA GLN A 183 22.19 9.40 -18.31
C GLN A 183 20.81 9.31 -18.98
N TRP A 184 19.86 10.23 -18.68
CA TRP A 184 18.50 10.19 -19.21
C TRP A 184 17.79 11.54 -19.22
N ASN A 185 16.79 11.60 -20.11
CA ASN A 185 15.75 12.63 -20.14
C ASN A 185 14.38 11.93 -20.03
N LEU A 186 13.76 12.00 -18.85
CA LEU A 186 12.49 11.30 -18.59
C LEU A 186 11.29 11.97 -19.28
N ASN A 187 11.35 13.25 -19.61
CA ASN A 187 10.31 13.90 -20.41
C ASN A 187 10.26 13.32 -21.82
N GLU A 188 11.41 13.15 -22.44
CA GLU A 188 11.50 12.54 -23.77
C GLU A 188 11.06 11.07 -23.74
N LEU A 189 11.51 10.30 -22.73
CA LEU A 189 11.09 8.93 -22.55
C LEU A 189 9.58 8.83 -22.30
N GLY A 190 9.03 9.73 -21.50
CA GLY A 190 7.58 9.81 -21.21
C GLY A 190 6.77 10.06 -22.49
N PHE A 191 7.23 10.98 -23.33
CA PHE A 191 6.62 11.25 -24.64
C PHE A 191 6.67 10.02 -25.55
N GLN A 192 7.83 9.37 -25.68
CA GLN A 192 8.02 8.18 -26.53
C GLN A 192 7.13 7.00 -26.08
N LEU A 193 6.91 6.82 -24.80
CA LEU A 193 6.16 5.71 -24.22
C LEU A 193 4.68 6.06 -23.92
N ASN A 194 4.25 7.28 -24.21
CA ASN A 194 2.93 7.79 -23.87
C ASN A 194 2.59 7.58 -22.38
N VAL A 195 3.51 7.99 -21.50
CA VAL A 195 3.40 7.93 -20.04
C VAL A 195 3.74 9.28 -19.43
N THR A 196 2.96 9.70 -18.44
CA THR A 196 3.26 10.90 -17.65
C THR A 196 4.31 10.57 -16.60
N VAL A 197 5.46 11.24 -16.64
CA VAL A 197 6.45 11.20 -15.57
C VAL A 197 6.35 12.49 -14.76
N LYS A 198 6.14 12.36 -13.46
CA LYS A 198 5.94 13.52 -12.56
C LYS A 198 6.88 13.42 -11.37
N GLU A 199 7.57 14.52 -11.08
CA GLU A 199 8.37 14.63 -9.86
C GLU A 199 7.51 14.83 -8.63
N VAL A 200 7.94 14.22 -7.54
CA VAL A 200 7.37 14.39 -6.20
C VAL A 200 8.49 14.55 -5.18
N ASP A 201 8.25 15.38 -4.19
CA ASP A 201 9.23 15.74 -3.17
C ASP A 201 8.98 15.04 -1.84
N THR A 202 7.71 14.84 -1.50
CA THR A 202 7.29 14.31 -0.22
C THR A 202 6.29 13.15 -0.34
N ILE A 203 6.22 12.34 0.71
CA ILE A 203 5.21 11.28 0.83
C ILE A 203 3.79 11.89 0.79
N ASP A 204 3.58 13.07 1.39
CA ASP A 204 2.28 13.73 1.40
C ASP A 204 1.84 14.11 -0.03
N GLU A 205 2.76 14.63 -0.86
CA GLU A 205 2.49 14.95 -2.26
C GLU A 205 2.18 13.67 -3.07
N ALA A 206 3.00 12.63 -2.90
CA ALA A 206 2.80 11.35 -3.57
C ALA A 206 1.48 10.70 -3.13
N TYR A 207 1.14 10.78 -1.85
CA TYR A 207 -0.11 10.26 -1.30
C TYR A 207 -1.33 10.88 -1.98
N VAL A 208 -1.37 12.22 -2.08
CA VAL A 208 -2.47 12.92 -2.77
C VAL A 208 -2.61 12.46 -4.21
N LEU A 209 -1.50 12.28 -4.93
CA LEU A 209 -1.52 11.84 -6.32
C LEU A 209 -1.95 10.38 -6.48
N MET A 210 -1.60 9.52 -5.54
CA MET A 210 -1.88 8.08 -5.60
C MET A 210 -3.25 7.70 -5.03
N THR A 211 -3.82 8.49 -4.12
CA THR A 211 -5.12 8.18 -3.48
C THR A 211 -6.21 9.19 -3.83
N GLY A 212 -5.86 10.41 -4.20
CA GLY A 212 -6.79 11.53 -4.31
C GLY A 212 -7.19 12.13 -2.96
N GLN A 213 -6.60 11.68 -1.87
CA GLN A 213 -6.90 12.09 -0.49
C GLN A 213 -5.70 12.79 0.15
N ARG A 214 -5.90 13.40 1.31
CA ARG A 214 -4.83 13.99 2.13
C ARG A 214 -4.59 13.13 3.37
N ILE A 215 -3.34 13.07 3.82
CA ILE A 215 -2.97 12.41 5.09
C ILE A 215 -3.59 13.15 6.28
#